data_ca3dc6e8242209b9e2edd7f738bdf8ba
#
_entry.id   ca3dc6e8242209b9e2edd7f738bdf8ba
#
_cell.length_a   1.000
_cell.length_b   1.000
_cell.length_c   1.000
_cell.angle_alpha   90.00
_cell.angle_beta   90.00
_cell.angle_gamma   90.00
#
_symmetry.space_group_name_H-M   'P 1'
#
loop_
_entity.id
_entity.type
_entity.pdbx_description
1 polymer ?
#
loop_
_entity_poly.entity_id
_entity_poly.type
_entity_poly.pdbx_seq_one_letter_code
_entity_poly.pdbx_strand_id
1 'polypeptide(L)'
;MVDEPLLPCDIKALIGKLDMLITGRVHASVAATSQCIPTVYIEYDRRVIYSDKMYGFSSLLNMDKYVCVPGDLEGLIQTVTECYNNLDQIKKKLEKTIPQIKQCADLIYEDIKKYV
;
A
#
# COMPACT_ATOMS: atom_id res chain seq x y z
N MET A 1 6.26 -21.50 -2.90
CA MET A 1 4.84 -21.53 -2.50
C MET A 1 4.75 -21.77 -0.99
N VAL A 2 3.86 -21.07 -0.30
CA VAL A 2 3.69 -21.26 1.14
C VAL A 2 2.61 -22.33 1.34
N ASP A 3 2.99 -23.49 1.89
CA ASP A 3 2.10 -24.64 2.04
C ASP A 3 1.53 -24.78 3.46
N GLU A 4 2.03 -24.00 4.43
CA GLU A 4 1.55 -24.03 5.81
C GLU A 4 0.53 -22.93 6.07
N PRO A 5 -0.49 -23.17 6.92
CA PRO A 5 -1.40 -22.12 7.33
C PRO A 5 -0.66 -21.05 8.15
N LEU A 6 -0.79 -19.79 7.72
CA LEU A 6 -0.15 -18.66 8.38
C LEU A 6 -1.15 -17.83 9.16
N LEU A 7 -0.75 -17.38 10.34
CA LEU A 7 -1.48 -16.36 11.09
C LEU A 7 -1.33 -14.98 10.42
N PRO A 8 -2.27 -14.04 10.64
CA PRO A 8 -2.16 -12.69 10.06
C PRO A 8 -0.83 -11.99 10.35
N CYS A 9 -0.28 -12.16 11.54
CA CYS A 9 1.03 -11.59 11.89
C CYS A 9 2.17 -12.21 11.08
N ASP A 10 2.09 -13.52 10.78
CA ASP A 10 3.08 -14.21 9.95
C ASP A 10 3.02 -13.72 8.51
N ILE A 11 1.81 -13.51 7.98
CA ILE A 11 1.61 -12.98 6.64
C ILE A 11 2.20 -11.58 6.53
N LYS A 12 1.96 -10.72 7.52
CA LYS A 12 2.53 -9.39 7.56
C LYS A 12 4.05 -9.41 7.60
N ALA A 13 4.63 -10.28 8.42
CA ALA A 13 6.07 -10.46 8.52
C ALA A 13 6.68 -10.95 7.21
N LEU A 14 6.00 -11.87 6.51
CA LEU A 14 6.41 -12.37 5.21
C LEU A 14 6.39 -11.25 4.16
N ILE A 15 5.33 -10.46 4.11
CA ILE A 15 5.21 -9.31 3.22
C ILE A 15 6.37 -8.33 3.45
N GLY A 16 6.75 -8.10 4.70
CA GLY A 16 7.86 -7.21 5.05
C GLY A 16 9.23 -7.65 4.54
N LYS A 17 9.35 -8.88 4.05
CA LYS A 17 10.59 -9.42 3.46
C LYS A 17 10.61 -9.32 1.94
N LEU A 18 9.55 -8.84 1.32
CA LEU A 18 9.48 -8.68 -0.12
C LEU A 18 10.22 -7.42 -0.56
N ASP A 19 10.71 -7.42 -1.77
CA ASP A 19 11.27 -6.23 -2.40
C ASP A 19 10.19 -5.35 -3.00
N MET A 20 9.08 -5.95 -3.42
CA MET A 20 7.94 -5.26 -4.03
C MET A 20 6.69 -6.13 -3.89
N LEU A 21 5.54 -5.49 -3.76
CA LEU A 21 4.24 -6.18 -3.74
C LEU A 21 3.34 -5.63 -4.85
N ILE A 22 2.63 -6.50 -5.53
CA ILE A 22 1.56 -6.15 -6.47
C ILE A 22 0.28 -6.73 -5.91
N THR A 23 -0.70 -5.90 -5.61
CA THR A 23 -1.92 -6.38 -4.95
C THR A 23 -3.15 -5.55 -5.29
N GLY A 24 -4.29 -6.21 -5.34
CA GLY A 24 -5.61 -5.59 -5.40
C GLY A 24 -6.34 -5.59 -4.06
N ARG A 25 -5.70 -6.05 -2.99
CA ARG A 25 -6.30 -6.11 -1.66
C ARG A 25 -5.78 -4.99 -0.77
N VAL A 26 -6.70 -4.21 -0.22
CA VAL A 26 -6.36 -3.04 0.61
C VAL A 26 -5.53 -3.44 1.84
N HIS A 27 -5.91 -4.50 2.55
CA HIS A 27 -5.20 -4.92 3.76
C HIS A 27 -3.76 -5.36 3.45
N ALA A 28 -3.54 -6.05 2.34
CA ALA A 28 -2.19 -6.44 1.91
C ALA A 28 -1.35 -5.21 1.54
N SER A 29 -1.95 -4.23 0.87
CA SER A 29 -1.25 -2.98 0.51
C SER A 29 -0.88 -2.18 1.76
N VAL A 30 -1.76 -2.13 2.77
CA VAL A 30 -1.46 -1.48 4.05
C VAL A 30 -0.32 -2.20 4.77
N ALA A 31 -0.34 -3.53 4.80
CA ALA A 31 0.71 -4.33 5.42
C ALA A 31 2.07 -4.10 4.76
N ALA A 32 2.10 -3.99 3.43
CA ALA A 32 3.34 -3.73 2.69
C ALA A 32 3.84 -2.30 2.92
N THR A 33 3.00 -1.30 2.69
CA THR A 33 3.41 0.10 2.77
C THR A 33 3.75 0.53 4.19
N SER A 34 3.08 -0.01 5.21
CA SER A 34 3.44 0.26 6.61
C SER A 34 4.84 -0.23 6.98
N GLN A 35 5.39 -1.16 6.21
CA GLN A 35 6.76 -1.67 6.34
C GLN A 35 7.69 -1.10 5.27
N CYS A 36 7.27 -0.05 4.57
CA CYS A 36 8.03 0.64 3.53
C CYS A 36 8.36 -0.24 2.32
N ILE A 37 7.52 -1.22 2.02
CA ILE A 37 7.66 -2.07 0.84
C ILE A 37 7.02 -1.38 -0.36
N PRO A 38 7.77 -1.13 -1.45
CA PRO A 38 7.20 -0.58 -2.68
C PRO A 38 6.04 -1.43 -3.19
N THR A 39 4.93 -0.79 -3.50
CA THR A 39 3.68 -1.49 -3.83
C THR A 39 3.06 -0.93 -5.09
N VAL A 40 2.62 -1.82 -5.97
CA VAL A 40 1.75 -1.51 -7.11
C VAL A 40 0.33 -1.91 -6.71
N TYR A 41 -0.59 -0.97 -6.83
CA TYR A 41 -1.97 -1.09 -6.38
C TYR A 41 -2.87 -1.38 -7.58
N ILE A 42 -3.72 -2.40 -7.48
CA ILE A 42 -4.70 -2.72 -8.51
C ILE A 42 -6.08 -2.31 -8.00
N GLU A 43 -6.72 -1.37 -8.67
CA GLU A 43 -8.07 -0.93 -8.34
C GLU A 43 -9.08 -1.73 -9.15
N TYR A 44 -9.73 -2.68 -8.49
CA TYR A 44 -10.62 -3.64 -9.18
C TYR A 44 -12.00 -3.09 -9.50
N ASP A 45 -12.50 -2.12 -8.77
CA ASP A 45 -13.90 -1.79 -8.89
C ASP A 45 -14.16 -0.28 -8.91
N ARG A 46 -14.10 0.30 -10.09
CA ARG A 46 -14.53 1.69 -10.32
C ARG A 46 -16.05 1.85 -10.48
N ARG A 47 -16.79 0.75 -10.50
CA ARG A 47 -18.24 0.77 -10.74
C ARG A 47 -19.06 1.02 -9.49
N VAL A 48 -18.47 0.85 -8.33
CA VAL A 48 -19.14 1.11 -7.05
C VAL A 48 -18.67 2.47 -6.53
N ILE A 49 -19.61 3.35 -6.21
CA ILE A 49 -19.40 4.74 -5.79
C ILE A 49 -18.45 4.88 -4.57
N TYR A 50 -18.13 3.78 -3.90
CA TYR A 50 -17.29 3.76 -2.70
C TYR A 50 -15.99 2.96 -2.87
N SER A 51 -15.58 2.65 -4.09
CA SER A 51 -14.50 1.69 -4.33
C SER A 51 -13.13 2.30 -4.63
N ASP A 52 -12.98 3.62 -4.57
CA ASP A 52 -11.68 4.28 -4.75
C ASP A 52 -10.76 4.14 -3.53
N LYS A 53 -10.82 2.99 -2.85
CA LYS A 53 -10.06 2.73 -1.63
C LYS A 53 -8.56 2.68 -1.89
N MET A 54 -8.17 2.01 -2.97
CA MET A 54 -6.75 1.91 -3.32
C MET A 54 -6.21 3.27 -3.78
N TYR A 55 -6.99 3.99 -4.56
CA TYR A 55 -6.60 5.33 -5.02
C TYR A 55 -6.49 6.30 -3.86
N GLY A 56 -7.47 6.31 -2.97
CA GLY A 56 -7.46 7.15 -1.77
C GLY A 56 -6.28 6.82 -0.85
N PHE A 57 -6.05 5.55 -0.60
CA PHE A 57 -4.93 5.11 0.25
C PHE A 57 -3.58 5.46 -0.38
N SER A 58 -3.41 5.16 -1.66
CA SER A 58 -2.15 5.46 -2.36
C SER A 58 -1.89 6.96 -2.48
N SER A 59 -2.93 7.77 -2.67
CA SER A 59 -2.82 9.24 -2.72
C SER A 59 -2.35 9.81 -1.39
N LEU A 60 -2.81 9.25 -0.28
CA LEU A 60 -2.36 9.64 1.05
C LEU A 60 -0.84 9.46 1.21
N LEU A 61 -0.28 8.48 0.53
CA LEU A 61 1.14 8.16 0.54
C LEU A 61 1.93 8.83 -0.60
N ASN A 62 1.27 9.62 -1.43
CA ASN A 62 1.82 10.17 -2.68
C ASN A 62 2.33 9.06 -3.63
N MET A 63 1.62 7.93 -3.64
CA MET A 63 1.93 6.75 -4.45
C MET A 63 0.85 6.46 -5.50
N ASP A 64 -0.02 7.42 -5.78
CA ASP A 64 -1.14 7.27 -6.69
C ASP A 64 -0.74 6.98 -8.14
N LYS A 65 0.47 7.34 -8.56
CA LYS A 65 0.99 6.98 -9.88
C LYS A 65 1.22 5.47 -10.07
N TYR A 66 1.26 4.72 -8.98
CA TYR A 66 1.44 3.26 -9.01
C TYR A 66 0.11 2.50 -8.89
N VAL A 67 -1.00 3.16 -9.14
CA VAL A 67 -2.32 2.53 -9.21
C VAL A 67 -2.62 2.11 -10.66
N CYS A 68 -3.00 0.86 -10.83
CA CYS A 68 -3.36 0.28 -12.13
C CYS A 68 -4.83 -0.12 -12.15
N VAL A 69 -5.42 -0.11 -13.34
CA VAL A 69 -6.81 -0.53 -13.57
C VAL A 69 -6.80 -1.89 -14.25
N PRO A 70 -7.63 -2.85 -13.80
CA PRO A 70 -7.76 -4.14 -14.50
C PRO A 70 -8.19 -3.94 -15.95
N GLY A 71 -7.63 -4.77 -16.85
CA GLY A 71 -7.91 -4.68 -18.27
C GLY A 71 -6.91 -3.84 -19.06
N ASP A 72 -6.09 -3.06 -18.40
CA ASP A 72 -4.99 -2.31 -19.04
C ASP A 72 -3.66 -3.03 -18.78
N LEU A 73 -3.38 -4.04 -19.59
CA LEU A 73 -2.17 -4.86 -19.44
C LEU A 73 -0.90 -4.03 -19.71
N GLU A 74 -0.92 -3.16 -20.70
CA GLU A 74 0.24 -2.32 -21.02
C GLU A 74 0.54 -1.34 -19.91
N GLY A 75 -0.50 -0.69 -19.35
CA GLY A 75 -0.37 0.19 -18.21
C GLY A 75 0.14 -0.53 -16.97
N LEU A 76 -0.31 -1.76 -16.72
CA LEU A 76 0.17 -2.58 -15.63
C LEU A 76 1.66 -2.90 -15.78
N ILE A 77 2.08 -3.37 -16.96
CA ILE A 77 3.49 -3.70 -17.24
C ILE A 77 4.36 -2.46 -17.06
N GLN A 78 3.93 -1.32 -17.60
CA GLN A 78 4.68 -0.07 -17.49
C GLN A 78 4.82 0.38 -16.03
N THR A 79 3.74 0.32 -15.28
CA THR A 79 3.72 0.71 -13.86
C THR A 79 4.59 -0.20 -13.00
N VAL A 80 4.51 -1.51 -13.21
CA VAL A 80 5.34 -2.49 -12.50
C VAL A 80 6.81 -2.28 -12.83
N THR A 81 7.14 -2.06 -14.11
CA THR A 81 8.52 -1.81 -14.55
C THR A 81 9.07 -0.53 -13.93
N GLU A 82 8.28 0.53 -13.91
CA GLU A 82 8.67 1.79 -13.29
C GLU A 82 8.90 1.64 -11.79
N CYS A 83 7.99 0.95 -11.10
CA CYS A 83 8.14 0.65 -9.68
C CYS A 83 9.41 -0.16 -9.40
N TYR A 84 9.65 -1.21 -10.17
CA TYR A 84 10.84 -2.05 -10.04
C TYR A 84 12.13 -1.28 -10.25
N ASN A 85 12.16 -0.35 -11.21
CA ASN A 85 13.34 0.47 -11.48
C ASN A 85 13.61 1.55 -10.43
N ASN A 86 12.64 1.84 -9.57
CA ASN A 86 12.71 2.90 -8.56
C ASN A 86 12.51 2.39 -7.13
N LEU A 87 12.78 1.11 -6.86
CA LEU A 87 12.52 0.49 -5.55
C LEU A 87 13.16 1.28 -4.40
N ASP A 88 14.43 1.65 -4.52
CA ASP A 88 15.15 2.37 -3.45
C ASP A 88 14.56 3.77 -3.21
N GLN A 89 14.20 4.47 -4.26
CA GLN A 89 13.59 5.81 -4.16
C GLN A 89 12.21 5.75 -3.51
N ILE A 90 11.40 4.76 -3.90
CA ILE A 90 10.08 4.55 -3.32
C ILE A 90 10.20 4.20 -1.84
N LYS A 91 11.11 3.30 -1.48
CA LYS A 91 11.36 2.91 -0.09
C LYS A 91 11.74 4.13 0.76
N LYS A 92 12.66 4.95 0.29
CA LYS A 92 13.06 6.18 0.98
C LYS A 92 11.90 7.15 1.14
N LYS A 93 11.07 7.29 0.12
CA LYS A 93 9.88 8.13 0.17
C LYS A 93 8.90 7.63 1.23
N LEU A 94 8.65 6.33 1.29
CA LEU A 94 7.79 5.71 2.29
C LEU A 94 8.37 5.87 3.70
N GLU A 95 9.67 5.71 3.88
CA GLU A 95 10.35 5.91 5.15
C GLU A 95 10.16 7.33 5.71
N LYS A 96 9.98 8.33 4.85
CA LYS A 96 9.67 9.71 5.26
C LYS A 96 8.17 9.91 5.49
N THR A 97 7.32 9.32 4.65
CA THR A 97 5.88 9.57 4.65
C THR A 97 5.16 8.81 5.76
N ILE A 98 5.52 7.56 6.02
CA ILE A 98 4.85 6.71 7.01
C ILE A 98 4.91 7.29 8.43
N PRO A 99 6.06 7.78 8.94
CA PRO A 99 6.10 8.41 10.26
C PRO A 99 5.18 9.64 10.38
N GLN A 100 5.05 10.44 9.33
CA GLN A 100 4.16 11.60 9.31
C GLN A 100 2.70 11.18 9.43
N ILE A 101 2.29 10.12 8.75
CA ILE A 101 0.93 9.58 8.82
C ILE A 101 0.65 9.01 10.20
N LYS A 102 1.60 8.28 10.79
CA LYS A 102 1.49 7.76 12.15
C LYS A 102 1.32 8.89 13.17
N GLN A 103 2.08 9.96 13.02
CA GLN A 103 1.97 11.13 13.88
C GLN A 103 0.59 11.76 13.79
N CYS A 104 0.02 11.91 12.59
CA CYS A 104 -1.36 12.39 12.42
C CYS A 104 -2.38 11.48 13.09
N ALA A 105 -2.22 10.17 12.96
CA ALA A 105 -3.09 9.18 13.62
C ALA A 105 -3.00 9.28 15.14
N ASP A 106 -1.82 9.47 15.69
CA ASP A 106 -1.61 9.64 17.13
C ASP A 106 -2.27 10.92 17.66
N LEU A 107 -2.18 12.01 16.91
CA LEU A 107 -2.85 13.27 17.26
C LEU A 107 -4.38 13.13 17.28
N ILE A 108 -4.94 12.43 16.30
CA ILE A 108 -6.37 12.13 16.24
C ILE A 108 -6.78 11.27 17.45
N TYR A 109 -5.99 10.26 17.79
CA TYR A 109 -6.24 9.40 18.93
C TYR A 109 -6.24 10.19 20.25
N GLU A 110 -5.28 11.09 20.46
CA GLU A 110 -5.22 11.95 21.64
C GLU A 110 -6.43 12.89 21.73
N ASP A 111 -6.88 13.45 20.60
CA ASP A 111 -8.09 14.26 20.56
C ASP A 111 -9.35 13.46 20.94
N ILE A 112 -9.47 12.22 20.44
CA ILE A 112 -10.60 11.34 20.77
C ILE A 112 -10.60 11.01 22.27
N LYS A 113 -9.45 10.80 22.89
CA LYS A 113 -9.33 10.51 24.32
C LYS A 113 -9.95 11.60 25.21
N LYS A 114 -9.93 12.85 24.76
CA LYS A 114 -10.50 13.97 25.52
C LYS A 114 -12.02 13.89 25.65
N TYR A 115 -12.68 13.10 24.82
CA TYR A 115 -14.15 12.99 24.77
C TYR A 115 -14.67 11.64 25.31
N VAL A 116 -13.81 10.78 25.81
CA VAL A 116 -14.18 9.45 26.33
C VAL A 116 -14.12 9.43 27.86
#